data_e6aa9d602a5f6bd5288257f80f0f9170
#
_entry.id   e6aa9d602a5f6bd5288257f80f0f9170
#
_cell.length_a   1.000
_cell.length_b   1.000
_cell.length_c   1.000
_cell.angle_alpha   90.00
_cell.angle_beta   90.00
_cell.angle_gamma   90.00
#
_symmetry.space_group_name_H-M   'P 1'
#
loop_
_entity.id
_entity.type
_entity.pdbx_description
1 polymer ?
#
loop_
_entity_poly.entity_id
_entity_poly.type
_entity_poly.pdbx_seq_one_letter_code
_entity_poly.pdbx_strand_id
1 'polypeptide(L)'
;RLCNGYELPCSLDDPSKCVTPEQARQVFVAGDWEYNYNWVSRENVTEAIKLTSGLYIRDLIEQLKELSSGKSELQYVHHFMHDGDIGPLAGSLGIESLRWPGMASNIAIELWTTDDKKTFVRVLYSGHTIRSRHGNLDWMPLDAFLHMWSQYVPTDFAAQCRT
;
A
#
# COMPACT_ATOMS: atom_id res chain seq x y z
N ARG A 1 -15.22 16.32 -7.11
CA ARG A 1 -16.44 16.76 -7.82
C ARG A 1 -17.10 15.59 -8.54
N LEU A 2 -16.40 14.86 -9.43
CA LEU A 2 -16.99 13.75 -10.21
C LEU A 2 -17.67 12.69 -9.35
N CYS A 3 -17.06 12.25 -8.24
CA CYS A 3 -17.65 11.26 -7.33
C CYS A 3 -18.96 11.71 -6.68
N ASN A 4 -19.21 13.00 -6.60
CA ASN A 4 -20.40 13.59 -5.99
C ASN A 4 -21.39 14.13 -7.04
N GLY A 5 -21.21 13.82 -8.32
CA GLY A 5 -22.08 14.25 -9.42
C GLY A 5 -22.03 15.75 -9.73
N TYR A 6 -21.02 16.48 -9.24
CA TYR A 6 -20.85 17.87 -9.57
C TYR A 6 -20.15 18.04 -10.92
N GLU A 7 -20.51 19.11 -11.63
CA GLU A 7 -19.85 19.51 -12.88
C GLU A 7 -18.35 19.81 -12.66
N LEU A 8 -17.56 19.60 -13.69
CA LEU A 8 -16.14 19.94 -13.71
C LEU A 8 -15.96 21.46 -13.56
N PRO A 9 -14.85 21.93 -12.97
CA PRO A 9 -14.64 23.35 -12.73
C PRO A 9 -14.41 24.12 -14.03
N CYS A 10 -14.87 25.36 -14.01
CA CYS A 10 -14.58 26.34 -15.06
C CYS A 10 -13.60 27.40 -14.53
N SER A 11 -12.96 28.14 -15.45
CA SER A 11 -12.13 29.29 -15.10
C SER A 11 -12.96 30.35 -14.36
N LEU A 12 -12.35 30.96 -13.33
CA LEU A 12 -12.98 32.09 -12.62
C LEU A 12 -13.04 33.35 -13.49
N ASP A 13 -12.06 33.53 -14.40
CA ASP A 13 -11.95 34.67 -15.27
C ASP A 13 -12.78 34.53 -16.54
N ASP A 14 -13.05 33.29 -16.96
CA ASP A 14 -13.82 32.98 -18.17
C ASP A 14 -14.68 31.74 -17.93
N PRO A 15 -15.93 31.88 -17.48
CA PRO A 15 -16.83 30.77 -17.20
C PRO A 15 -17.16 29.86 -18.40
N SER A 16 -16.84 30.29 -19.63
CA SER A 16 -16.99 29.45 -20.83
C SER A 16 -15.87 28.40 -20.97
N LYS A 17 -14.76 28.58 -20.26
CA LYS A 17 -13.60 27.68 -20.27
C LYS A 17 -13.69 26.70 -19.08
N CYS A 18 -14.32 25.56 -19.29
CA CYS A 18 -14.45 24.52 -18.32
C CYS A 18 -13.50 23.35 -18.64
N VAL A 19 -13.07 22.65 -17.59
CA VAL A 19 -12.32 21.39 -17.75
C VAL A 19 -13.24 20.36 -18.41
N THR A 20 -12.78 19.78 -19.51
CA THR A 20 -13.52 18.71 -20.19
C THR A 20 -13.31 17.36 -19.50
N PRO A 21 -14.25 16.39 -19.63
CA PRO A 21 -14.05 15.03 -19.11
C PRO A 21 -12.78 14.36 -19.64
N GLU A 22 -12.39 14.63 -20.88
CA GLU A 22 -11.16 14.10 -21.48
C GLU A 22 -9.91 14.68 -20.79
N GLN A 23 -9.87 15.98 -20.53
CA GLN A 23 -8.77 16.59 -19.79
C GLN A 23 -8.67 16.04 -18.36
N ALA A 24 -9.80 15.86 -17.67
CA ALA A 24 -9.83 15.25 -16.36
C ALA A 24 -9.28 13.82 -16.41
N ARG A 25 -9.68 13.02 -17.41
CA ARG A 25 -9.17 11.66 -17.61
C ARG A 25 -7.66 11.63 -17.83
N GLN A 26 -7.11 12.54 -18.60
CA GLN A 26 -5.65 12.65 -18.82
C GLN A 26 -4.90 12.94 -17.53
N VAL A 27 -5.44 13.80 -16.66
CA VAL A 27 -4.85 14.06 -15.33
C VAL A 27 -4.86 12.81 -14.47
N PHE A 28 -5.95 12.03 -14.45
CA PHE A 28 -5.99 10.78 -13.69
C PHE A 28 -5.00 9.73 -14.22
N VAL A 29 -4.88 9.61 -15.55
CA VAL A 29 -3.89 8.71 -16.16
C VAL A 29 -2.46 9.11 -15.78
N ALA A 30 -2.15 10.41 -15.79
CA ALA A 30 -0.85 10.91 -15.36
C ALA A 30 -0.60 10.62 -13.86
N GLY A 31 -1.60 10.83 -13.02
CA GLY A 31 -1.52 10.51 -11.59
C GLY A 31 -1.32 9.01 -11.31
N ASP A 32 -2.03 8.15 -12.03
CA ASP A 32 -1.86 6.69 -11.94
C ASP A 32 -0.44 6.27 -12.34
N TRP A 33 0.08 6.87 -13.43
CA TRP A 33 1.44 6.60 -13.88
C TRP A 33 2.48 7.06 -12.85
N GLU A 34 2.35 8.29 -12.34
CA GLU A 34 3.26 8.85 -11.34
C GLU A 34 3.29 8.01 -10.06
N TYR A 35 2.11 7.59 -9.61
CA TYR A 35 1.98 6.77 -8.41
C TYR A 35 2.63 5.41 -8.57
N ASN A 36 2.40 4.74 -9.71
CA ASN A 36 3.07 3.49 -10.04
C ASN A 36 4.58 3.68 -10.16
N TYR A 37 5.03 4.74 -10.84
CA TYR A 37 6.45 5.05 -10.96
C TYR A 37 7.10 5.19 -9.60
N ASN A 38 6.55 5.99 -8.72
CA ASN A 38 7.14 6.30 -7.43
C ASN A 38 7.26 5.08 -6.50
N TRP A 39 6.31 4.15 -6.54
CA TRP A 39 6.23 3.07 -5.57
C TRP A 39 6.47 1.67 -6.12
N VAL A 40 6.58 1.52 -7.45
CA VAL A 40 6.74 0.19 -8.08
C VAL A 40 7.93 0.14 -9.03
N SER A 41 8.07 1.11 -9.97
CA SER A 41 8.95 0.97 -11.12
C SER A 41 10.20 1.84 -11.12
N ARG A 42 10.31 2.84 -10.25
CA ARG A 42 11.52 3.69 -10.17
C ARG A 42 12.73 2.90 -9.67
N GLU A 43 13.91 3.35 -10.06
CA GLU A 43 15.15 2.88 -9.46
C GLU A 43 15.17 3.16 -7.95
N ASN A 44 15.79 2.28 -7.18
CA ASN A 44 15.92 2.38 -5.72
C ASN A 44 14.58 2.50 -4.96
N VAL A 45 13.47 1.99 -5.53
CA VAL A 45 12.15 2.02 -4.89
C VAL A 45 12.17 1.36 -3.50
N THR A 46 12.93 0.30 -3.32
CA THR A 46 13.08 -0.38 -2.02
C THR A 46 13.65 0.56 -0.96
N GLU A 47 14.69 1.33 -1.29
CA GLU A 47 15.27 2.30 -0.35
C GLU A 47 14.30 3.44 -0.04
N ALA A 48 13.55 3.91 -1.04
CA ALA A 48 12.53 4.92 -0.81
C ALA A 48 11.42 4.41 0.15
N ILE A 49 10.97 3.17 -0.02
CA ILE A 49 9.97 2.54 0.86
C ILE A 49 10.52 2.36 2.28
N LYS A 50 11.78 1.94 2.43
CA LYS A 50 12.44 1.85 3.75
C LYS A 50 12.40 3.17 4.50
N LEU A 51 12.69 4.27 3.83
CA LEU A 51 12.73 5.60 4.44
C LEU A 51 11.34 6.17 4.74
N THR A 52 10.35 5.84 3.94
CA THR A 52 8.97 6.38 4.10
C THR A 52 8.12 5.54 5.04
N SER A 53 8.14 4.22 4.91
CA SER A 53 7.24 3.31 5.62
C SER A 53 7.94 2.16 6.35
N GLY A 54 9.27 2.09 6.31
CA GLY A 54 10.01 0.95 6.87
C GLY A 54 9.85 0.76 8.37
N LEU A 55 9.74 1.83 9.15
CA LEU A 55 9.46 1.74 10.59
C LEU A 55 8.05 1.20 10.84
N TYR A 56 7.08 1.66 10.07
CA TYR A 56 5.70 1.17 10.15
C TYR A 56 5.60 -0.31 9.74
N ILE A 57 6.31 -0.71 8.68
CA ILE A 57 6.39 -2.12 8.26
C ILE A 57 7.01 -2.98 9.36
N ARG A 58 8.05 -2.49 10.05
CA ARG A 58 8.64 -3.18 11.20
C ARG A 58 7.61 -3.41 12.30
N ASP A 59 6.84 -2.39 12.64
CA ASP A 59 5.82 -2.48 13.69
C ASP A 59 4.71 -3.47 13.32
N LEU A 60 4.30 -3.52 12.04
CA LEU A 60 3.36 -4.53 11.54
C LEU A 60 3.94 -5.95 11.59
N ILE A 61 5.21 -6.14 11.24
CA ILE A 61 5.91 -7.42 11.35
C ILE A 61 5.95 -7.89 12.81
N GLU A 62 6.22 -7.00 13.76
CA GLU A 62 6.24 -7.32 15.18
C GLU A 62 4.85 -7.72 15.68
N GLN A 63 3.81 -6.99 15.30
CA GLN A 63 2.41 -7.35 15.60
C GLN A 63 2.04 -8.74 15.08
N LEU A 64 2.37 -9.07 13.82
CA LEU A 64 2.11 -10.39 13.25
C LEU A 64 2.82 -11.51 14.01
N LYS A 65 4.07 -11.29 14.46
CA LYS A 65 4.83 -12.24 15.28
C LYS A 65 4.20 -12.43 16.65
N GLU A 66 3.76 -11.37 17.29
CA GLU A 66 3.12 -11.45 18.61
C GLU A 66 1.78 -12.19 18.54
N LEU A 67 0.97 -11.88 17.53
CA LEU A 67 -0.30 -12.56 17.28
C LEU A 67 -0.08 -14.06 17.02
N SER A 68 0.83 -14.41 16.14
CA SER A 68 1.09 -15.80 15.76
C SER A 68 1.66 -16.65 16.91
N SER A 69 2.38 -16.02 17.83
CA SER A 69 2.96 -16.66 19.01
C SER A 69 2.01 -16.70 20.22
N GLY A 70 0.80 -16.15 20.10
CA GLY A 70 -0.16 -16.06 21.21
C GLY A 70 0.21 -15.06 22.30
N LYS A 71 1.16 -14.16 22.04
CA LYS A 71 1.54 -13.09 22.98
C LYS A 71 0.58 -11.90 22.95
N SER A 72 -0.24 -11.79 21.93
CA SER A 72 -1.25 -10.77 21.77
C SER A 72 -2.62 -11.41 21.58
N GLU A 73 -3.64 -10.84 22.22
CA GLU A 73 -5.06 -11.23 22.07
C GLU A 73 -5.81 -10.31 21.09
N LEU A 74 -5.11 -9.43 20.42
CA LEU A 74 -5.71 -8.53 19.41
C LEU A 74 -6.31 -9.33 18.27
N GLN A 75 -7.58 -9.06 17.96
CA GLN A 75 -8.28 -9.70 16.84
C GLN A 75 -8.43 -8.79 15.65
N TYR A 76 -8.32 -7.48 15.86
CA TYR A 76 -8.48 -6.48 14.82
C TYR A 76 -7.76 -5.18 15.20
N VAL A 77 -7.04 -4.62 14.23
CA VAL A 77 -6.42 -3.30 14.33
C VAL A 77 -6.78 -2.49 13.09
N HIS A 78 -7.19 -1.27 13.27
CA HIS A 78 -7.48 -0.37 12.16
C HIS A 78 -6.58 0.87 12.22
N HIS A 79 -5.82 1.06 11.15
CA HIS A 79 -4.99 2.24 10.95
C HIS A 79 -5.67 3.16 9.92
N PHE A 80 -5.94 4.41 10.29
CA PHE A 80 -6.39 5.44 9.35
C PHE A 80 -5.17 6.15 8.78
N MET A 81 -5.03 6.13 7.47
CA MET A 81 -3.85 6.60 6.77
C MET A 81 -4.24 7.38 5.50
N HIS A 82 -3.25 7.99 4.87
CA HIS A 82 -3.41 8.72 3.63
C HIS A 82 -2.96 7.90 2.41
N ASP A 83 -3.24 8.42 1.22
CA ASP A 83 -2.72 7.86 -0.04
C ASP A 83 -1.18 7.83 -0.08
N GLY A 84 -0.52 8.81 0.54
CA GLY A 84 0.93 8.84 0.72
C GLY A 84 1.50 7.68 1.56
N ASP A 85 0.69 7.02 2.39
CA ASP A 85 1.07 5.86 3.19
C ASP A 85 0.71 4.55 2.49
N ILE A 86 -0.45 4.51 1.81
CA ILE A 86 -0.89 3.32 1.04
C ILE A 86 0.09 3.01 -0.09
N GLY A 87 0.64 4.02 -0.78
CA GLY A 87 1.56 3.83 -1.89
C GLY A 87 2.79 3.02 -1.54
N PRO A 88 3.64 3.47 -0.60
CA PRO A 88 4.82 2.73 -0.22
C PRO A 88 4.48 1.37 0.42
N LEU A 89 3.38 1.26 1.17
CA LEU A 89 2.94 -0.02 1.73
C LEU A 89 2.54 -1.01 0.62
N ALA A 90 1.73 -0.59 -0.34
CA ALA A 90 1.34 -1.40 -1.49
C ALA A 90 2.55 -1.77 -2.38
N GLY A 91 3.50 -0.82 -2.55
CA GLY A 91 4.77 -1.07 -3.24
C GLY A 91 5.62 -2.12 -2.55
N SER A 92 5.70 -2.10 -1.20
CA SER A 92 6.40 -3.11 -0.40
C SER A 92 5.77 -4.51 -0.53
N LEU A 93 4.45 -4.57 -0.69
CA LEU A 93 3.71 -5.80 -0.96
C LEU A 93 3.86 -6.27 -2.42
N GLY A 94 4.55 -5.49 -3.25
CA GLY A 94 4.87 -5.86 -4.63
C GLY A 94 3.69 -5.82 -5.58
N ILE A 95 2.69 -4.98 -5.35
CA ILE A 95 1.55 -4.82 -6.26
C ILE A 95 2.05 -4.37 -7.64
N GLU A 96 1.77 -5.16 -8.69
CA GLU A 96 2.32 -4.92 -10.03
C GLU A 96 1.68 -3.74 -10.77
N SER A 97 0.41 -3.49 -10.54
CA SER A 97 -0.39 -2.47 -11.24
C SER A 97 -0.98 -1.47 -10.25
N LEU A 98 -0.11 -0.77 -9.54
CA LEU A 98 -0.52 0.23 -8.57
C LEU A 98 -1.06 1.47 -9.28
N ARG A 99 -2.21 1.95 -8.84
CA ARG A 99 -2.83 3.21 -9.29
C ARG A 99 -3.02 4.12 -8.11
N TRP A 100 -3.25 5.38 -8.36
CA TRP A 100 -3.65 6.31 -7.31
C TRP A 100 -4.87 5.74 -6.56
N PRO A 101 -4.79 5.56 -5.24
CA PRO A 101 -5.87 4.94 -4.48
C PRO A 101 -7.11 5.81 -4.49
N GLY A 102 -8.24 5.20 -4.79
CA GLY A 102 -9.54 5.86 -4.64
C GLY A 102 -9.86 6.13 -3.18
N MET A 103 -10.88 6.94 -2.93
CA MET A 103 -11.38 7.17 -1.58
C MET A 103 -11.81 5.85 -0.94
N ALA A 104 -11.53 5.68 0.35
CA ALA A 104 -11.78 4.48 1.13
C ALA A 104 -11.03 3.21 0.67
N SER A 105 -9.99 3.34 -0.17
CA SER A 105 -9.07 2.23 -0.44
C SER A 105 -8.46 1.74 0.86
N ASN A 106 -8.28 0.43 0.95
CA ASN A 106 -7.72 -0.21 2.14
C ASN A 106 -6.82 -1.38 1.77
N ILE A 107 -5.88 -1.69 2.65
CA ILE A 107 -5.08 -2.92 2.63
C ILE A 107 -5.46 -3.71 3.88
N ALA A 108 -6.00 -4.91 3.69
CA ALA A 108 -6.26 -5.85 4.77
C ALA A 108 -5.16 -6.90 4.80
N ILE A 109 -4.56 -7.11 5.95
CA ILE A 109 -3.58 -8.18 6.21
C ILE A 109 -4.22 -9.10 7.22
N GLU A 110 -4.55 -10.30 6.78
CA GLU A 110 -5.22 -11.30 7.59
C GLU A 110 -4.23 -12.39 8.00
N LEU A 111 -4.30 -12.82 9.26
CA LEU A 111 -3.53 -13.93 9.79
C LEU A 111 -4.46 -15.13 9.99
N TRP A 112 -4.15 -16.23 9.35
CA TRP A 112 -4.93 -17.47 9.39
C TRP A 112 -4.11 -18.61 9.96
N THR A 113 -4.73 -19.40 10.85
CA THR A 113 -4.13 -20.62 11.38
C THR A 113 -4.98 -21.82 10.98
N THR A 114 -4.34 -22.81 10.38
CA THR A 114 -4.98 -24.07 9.99
C THR A 114 -5.09 -25.05 11.18
N ASP A 115 -5.88 -26.09 11.04
CA ASP A 115 -6.07 -27.11 12.09
C ASP A 115 -4.76 -27.82 12.49
N ASP A 116 -3.81 -27.96 11.52
CA ASP A 116 -2.48 -28.50 11.75
C ASP A 116 -1.47 -27.44 12.26
N LYS A 117 -1.99 -26.30 12.76
CA LYS A 117 -1.22 -25.21 13.40
C LYS A 117 -0.22 -24.48 12.51
N LYS A 118 -0.38 -24.57 11.21
CA LYS A 118 0.39 -23.72 10.28
C LYS A 118 -0.27 -22.36 10.15
N THR A 119 0.54 -21.32 10.07
CA THR A 119 0.08 -19.94 9.99
C THR A 119 0.38 -19.34 8.62
N PHE A 120 -0.61 -18.68 8.06
CA PHE A 120 -0.57 -18.06 6.73
C PHE A 120 -1.03 -16.62 6.80
N VAL A 121 -0.51 -15.82 5.89
CA VAL A 121 -0.96 -14.43 5.66
C VAL A 121 -1.74 -14.37 4.35
N ARG A 122 -2.85 -13.64 4.41
CA ARG A 122 -3.63 -13.24 3.24
C ARG A 122 -3.64 -11.73 3.17
N VAL A 123 -3.36 -11.18 1.99
CA VAL A 123 -3.39 -9.73 1.76
C VAL A 123 -4.44 -9.39 0.71
N LEU A 124 -5.31 -8.45 1.05
CA LEU A 124 -6.33 -7.92 0.18
C LEU A 124 -6.12 -6.41 -0.03
N TYR A 125 -6.34 -5.95 -1.23
CA TYR A 125 -6.42 -4.52 -1.56
C TYR A 125 -7.85 -4.19 -1.96
N SER A 126 -8.51 -3.33 -1.21
CA SER A 126 -9.93 -2.97 -1.40
C SER A 126 -10.84 -4.20 -1.54
N GLY A 127 -10.59 -5.23 -0.70
CA GLY A 127 -11.35 -6.48 -0.65
C GLY A 127 -11.03 -7.51 -1.74
N HIS A 128 -10.04 -7.24 -2.59
CA HIS A 128 -9.65 -8.14 -3.68
C HIS A 128 -8.23 -8.69 -3.47
N THR A 129 -8.01 -9.94 -3.88
CA THR A 129 -6.67 -10.51 -3.96
C THR A 129 -5.82 -9.74 -4.96
N ILE A 130 -4.54 -9.62 -4.70
CA ILE A 130 -3.62 -8.81 -5.50
C ILE A 130 -2.62 -9.69 -6.26
N ARG A 131 -2.25 -9.25 -7.45
CA ARG A 131 -1.05 -9.77 -8.12
C ARG A 131 0.17 -9.09 -7.52
N SER A 132 1.10 -9.89 -7.05
CA SER A 132 2.33 -9.42 -6.44
C SER A 132 3.54 -10.05 -7.11
N ARG A 133 4.58 -9.24 -7.35
CA ARG A 133 5.90 -9.72 -7.79
C ARG A 133 6.59 -10.64 -6.78
N HIS A 134 6.12 -10.65 -5.54
CA HIS A 134 6.65 -11.52 -4.48
C HIS A 134 5.95 -12.88 -4.41
N GLY A 135 5.01 -13.16 -5.31
CA GLY A 135 4.27 -14.41 -5.36
C GLY A 135 2.82 -14.30 -4.87
N ASN A 136 2.25 -15.42 -4.43
CA ASN A 136 0.86 -15.47 -4.03
C ASN A 136 0.66 -14.94 -2.60
N LEU A 137 0.09 -13.75 -2.47
CA LEU A 137 -0.26 -13.14 -1.18
C LEU A 137 -1.68 -13.50 -0.71
N ASP A 138 -2.42 -14.32 -1.46
CA ASP A 138 -3.73 -14.80 -1.02
C ASP A 138 -3.61 -15.90 0.06
N TRP A 139 -2.48 -16.61 0.09
CA TRP A 139 -2.22 -17.66 1.08
C TRP A 139 -0.72 -17.93 1.22
N MET A 140 0.03 -16.96 1.76
CA MET A 140 1.48 -17.10 1.92
C MET A 140 1.82 -17.61 3.33
N PRO A 141 2.71 -18.61 3.49
CA PRO A 141 3.21 -18.99 4.81
C PRO A 141 3.76 -17.77 5.56
N LEU A 142 3.44 -17.64 6.85
CA LEU A 142 3.81 -16.46 7.65
C LEU A 142 5.32 -16.20 7.61
N ASP A 143 6.16 -17.22 7.79
CA ASP A 143 7.61 -17.06 7.79
C ASP A 143 8.13 -16.53 6.44
N ALA A 144 7.57 -16.99 5.33
CA ALA A 144 7.90 -16.50 4.01
C ALA A 144 7.48 -15.02 3.83
N PHE A 145 6.30 -14.67 4.31
CA PHE A 145 5.79 -13.29 4.29
C PHE A 145 6.68 -12.36 5.13
N LEU A 146 7.00 -12.74 6.36
CA LEU A 146 7.86 -11.95 7.25
C LEU A 146 9.27 -11.78 6.66
N HIS A 147 9.84 -12.84 6.08
CA HIS A 147 11.14 -12.78 5.42
C HIS A 147 11.10 -11.82 4.22
N MET A 148 10.12 -11.97 3.35
CA MET A 148 9.91 -11.10 2.18
C MET A 148 9.78 -9.63 2.60
N TRP A 149 9.00 -9.36 3.65
CA TRP A 149 8.69 -7.99 4.05
C TRP A 149 9.82 -7.33 4.85
N SER A 150 10.65 -8.13 5.53
CA SER A 150 11.80 -7.65 6.31
C SER A 150 12.83 -6.88 5.49
N GLN A 151 12.92 -7.09 4.17
CA GLN A 151 13.81 -6.34 3.28
C GLN A 151 13.50 -4.83 3.25
N TYR A 152 12.28 -4.44 3.61
CA TYR A 152 11.84 -3.03 3.67
C TYR A 152 12.03 -2.40 5.05
N VAL A 153 12.53 -3.14 6.04
CA VAL A 153 12.84 -2.61 7.37
C VAL A 153 14.24 -2.02 7.37
N PRO A 154 14.42 -0.74 7.76
CA PRO A 154 15.74 -0.13 7.84
C PRO A 154 16.55 -0.74 9.00
N THR A 155 17.82 -0.98 8.77
CA THR A 155 18.75 -1.47 9.80
C THR A 155 19.21 -0.36 10.73
N ASP A 156 19.43 0.83 10.19
CA ASP A 156 19.75 2.06 10.93
C ASP A 156 19.05 3.24 10.23
N PHE A 157 17.83 3.51 10.67
CA PHE A 157 17.01 4.58 10.09
C PHE A 157 17.67 5.96 10.22
N ALA A 158 18.28 6.25 11.39
CA ALA A 158 18.87 7.55 11.64
C ALA A 158 20.10 7.80 10.75
N ALA A 159 20.93 6.78 10.50
CA ALA A 159 22.06 6.89 9.59
C ALA A 159 21.60 7.03 8.14
N GLN A 160 20.60 6.24 7.73
CA GLN A 160 20.08 6.28 6.35
C GLN A 160 19.38 7.61 6.00
N CYS A 161 18.82 8.32 6.97
CA CYS A 161 18.22 9.64 6.75
C CYS A 161 19.26 10.79 6.66
N ARG A 162 20.55 10.54 6.91
CA ARG A 162 21.61 11.57 6.88
C ARG A 162 22.41 11.59 5.59
N THR A 163 22.17 10.64 4.71
CA THR A 163 22.81 10.52 3.39
C THR A 163 21.93 11.12 2.31
#